data_2d3b88e3b8ed2c4bdb7cff672520b431
#
_entry.id   2d3b88e3b8ed2c4bdb7cff672520b431
#
_cell.length_a   1.000
_cell.length_b   1.000
_cell.length_c   1.000
_cell.angle_alpha   90.00
_cell.angle_beta   90.00
_cell.angle_gamma   90.00
#
_symmetry.space_group_name_H-M   'P 1'
#
loop_
_entity.id
_entity.type
_entity.pdbx_description
1 polymer ?
#
loop_
_entity_poly.entity_id
_entity_poly.type
_entity_poly.pdbx_seq_one_letter_code
_entity_poly.pdbx_strand_id
1 'polypeptide(L)'
;MAEKFHGIDISKHQSTFDPRTAKEAGVSTVILRAAYGNFMDVRFQRFAADCQADGMRTGAYIFLTHHYYNKNDGDVNAARTIMHKHLDVLLEILEGRGITSWVALDQELEKGQTMALAPAENTALLNEAAQRLREAGYTPCVYCSASWAQSRIDMDALTCPVWLAYYYADPNDPDFDDCASIGEVHTKYGRYMASLGDKLCGWQFGRIGCGGRYGVGSANVDRDWIYFQPDDEKEELPMFTSDTLKIGPVSTGDRAAIRTLAEGLAVAAVDDGDYIIVGPMSAGDRAAVAGKALGLGLGCEDYTAPEEPEEPQGPEDKPQEPAVDLTEVLAALGRIESTQTEQGKQMTALLDKLAAAGKALEG
;
A
#
# COMPACT_ATOMS: atom_id res chain seq x y z
N MET A 1 -26.68 9.29 -7.41
CA MET A 1 -25.57 8.59 -8.12
C MET A 1 -24.30 8.99 -7.40
N ALA A 2 -23.44 8.06 -7.09
CA ALA A 2 -22.14 8.38 -6.54
C ALA A 2 -21.37 9.27 -7.52
N GLU A 3 -20.60 10.20 -7.02
CA GLU A 3 -19.66 10.99 -7.80
C GLU A 3 -18.70 10.04 -8.52
N LYS A 4 -18.35 10.31 -9.78
CA LYS A 4 -17.42 9.47 -10.52
C LYS A 4 -16.18 10.28 -10.90
N PHE A 5 -15.03 9.65 -10.75
CA PHE A 5 -13.74 10.25 -11.07
C PHE A 5 -13.08 9.47 -12.20
N HIS A 6 -12.34 10.16 -13.05
CA HIS A 6 -11.62 9.51 -14.14
C HIS A 6 -10.31 8.89 -13.61
N GLY A 7 -10.12 7.62 -13.92
CA GLY A 7 -8.91 6.86 -13.59
C GLY A 7 -8.25 6.24 -14.82
N ILE A 8 -6.99 5.89 -14.67
CA ILE A 8 -6.27 5.00 -15.59
C ILE A 8 -5.51 3.96 -14.79
N ASP A 9 -5.32 2.77 -15.36
CA ASP A 9 -4.37 1.82 -14.81
C ASP A 9 -3.23 1.52 -15.75
N ILE A 10 -2.03 1.40 -15.22
CA ILE A 10 -0.78 1.26 -15.97
C ILE A 10 0.18 0.25 -15.33
N SER A 11 1.07 -0.29 -16.16
CA SER A 11 2.04 -1.30 -15.76
C SER A 11 3.33 -1.19 -16.58
N LYS A 12 4.17 -2.21 -16.56
CA LYS A 12 5.37 -2.30 -17.42
C LYS A 12 5.07 -2.17 -18.92
N HIS A 13 3.82 -2.37 -19.31
CA HIS A 13 3.42 -2.27 -20.73
C HIS A 13 3.40 -0.82 -21.24
N GLN A 14 3.32 0.14 -20.34
CA GLN A 14 3.51 1.55 -20.65
C GLN A 14 4.98 1.92 -20.41
N SER A 15 5.68 2.32 -21.49
CA SER A 15 7.14 2.56 -21.43
C SER A 15 7.51 3.78 -20.59
N THR A 16 6.67 4.82 -20.61
CA THR A 16 6.79 6.07 -19.86
C THR A 16 5.43 6.50 -19.34
N PHE A 17 5.45 7.35 -18.31
CA PHE A 17 4.27 7.99 -17.78
C PHE A 17 4.62 9.40 -17.30
N ASP A 18 3.76 10.37 -17.63
CA ASP A 18 3.81 11.75 -17.16
C ASP A 18 2.53 12.09 -16.39
N PRO A 19 2.56 12.14 -15.05
CA PRO A 19 1.38 12.44 -14.22
C PRO A 19 0.75 13.79 -14.50
N ARG A 20 1.52 14.80 -14.91
CA ARG A 20 0.99 16.16 -15.21
C ARG A 20 0.08 16.13 -16.41
N THR A 21 0.53 15.49 -17.50
CA THR A 21 -0.28 15.31 -18.70
C THR A 21 -1.58 14.56 -18.37
N ALA A 22 -1.52 13.53 -17.53
CA ALA A 22 -2.70 12.81 -17.08
C ALA A 22 -3.67 13.72 -16.28
N LYS A 23 -3.17 14.50 -15.34
CA LYS A 23 -3.98 15.47 -14.56
C LYS A 23 -4.63 16.53 -15.44
N GLU A 24 -3.88 17.11 -16.39
CA GLU A 24 -4.38 18.08 -17.35
C GLU A 24 -5.50 17.50 -18.23
N ALA A 25 -5.45 16.21 -18.52
CA ALA A 25 -6.48 15.47 -19.23
C ALA A 25 -7.66 15.02 -18.33
N GLY A 26 -7.68 15.40 -17.04
CA GLY A 26 -8.78 15.14 -16.12
C GLY A 26 -8.67 13.82 -15.35
N VAL A 27 -7.53 13.11 -15.42
CA VAL A 27 -7.31 11.90 -14.59
C VAL A 27 -7.10 12.32 -13.15
N SER A 28 -7.91 11.77 -12.25
CA SER A 28 -7.82 12.00 -10.81
C SER A 28 -7.01 10.93 -10.06
N THR A 29 -7.02 9.71 -10.58
CA THR A 29 -6.41 8.55 -9.92
C THR A 29 -5.67 7.67 -10.94
N VAL A 30 -4.47 7.24 -10.56
CA VAL A 30 -3.69 6.27 -11.34
C VAL A 30 -3.50 5.00 -10.52
N ILE A 31 -3.81 3.85 -11.10
CA ILE A 31 -3.65 2.55 -10.45
C ILE A 31 -2.45 1.84 -11.08
N LEU A 32 -1.42 1.55 -10.28
CA LEU A 32 -0.14 1.02 -10.74
C LEU A 32 -0.04 -0.48 -10.48
N ARG A 33 0.35 -1.28 -11.47
CA ARG A 33 0.73 -2.64 -11.16
C ARG A 33 1.98 -2.65 -10.30
N ALA A 34 1.82 -3.05 -9.02
CA ALA A 34 2.94 -3.20 -8.11
C ALA A 34 3.69 -4.51 -8.35
N ALA A 35 2.94 -5.61 -8.55
CA ALA A 35 3.54 -6.92 -8.72
C ALA A 35 2.77 -7.80 -9.70
N TYR A 36 3.49 -8.77 -10.25
CA TYR A 36 2.99 -9.92 -10.98
C TYR A 36 3.43 -11.19 -10.24
N GLY A 37 2.52 -11.78 -9.47
CA GLY A 37 2.86 -12.82 -8.51
C GLY A 37 3.95 -12.37 -7.54
N ASN A 38 5.06 -13.09 -7.51
CA ASN A 38 6.20 -12.78 -6.64
C ASN A 38 7.22 -11.78 -7.23
N PHE A 39 6.89 -11.14 -8.34
CA PHE A 39 7.82 -10.25 -9.02
C PHE A 39 7.28 -8.82 -9.06
N MET A 40 8.08 -7.89 -8.56
CA MET A 40 7.77 -6.46 -8.69
C MET A 40 7.70 -6.06 -10.18
N ASP A 41 6.71 -5.23 -10.53
CA ASP A 41 6.67 -4.62 -11.86
C ASP A 41 7.83 -3.64 -12.01
N VAL A 42 8.60 -3.79 -13.09
CA VAL A 42 9.84 -3.04 -13.33
C VAL A 42 9.63 -1.52 -13.46
N ARG A 43 8.40 -1.07 -13.66
CA ARG A 43 8.04 0.35 -13.76
C ARG A 43 7.44 0.92 -12.48
N PHE A 44 6.99 0.06 -11.58
CA PHE A 44 6.23 0.47 -10.40
C PHE A 44 6.93 1.54 -9.57
N GLN A 45 8.18 1.31 -9.17
CA GLN A 45 8.91 2.25 -8.30
C GLN A 45 9.03 3.64 -8.92
N ARG A 46 9.33 3.70 -10.22
CA ARG A 46 9.46 4.95 -10.92
C ARG A 46 8.12 5.68 -11.04
N PHE A 47 7.09 4.97 -11.51
CA PHE A 47 5.77 5.58 -11.69
C PHE A 47 5.16 6.03 -10.36
N ALA A 48 5.34 5.27 -9.28
CA ALA A 48 4.90 5.66 -7.95
C ALA A 48 5.62 6.95 -7.47
N ALA A 49 6.93 7.04 -7.69
CA ALA A 49 7.70 8.25 -7.34
C ALA A 49 7.27 9.46 -8.18
N ASP A 50 7.04 9.29 -9.48
CA ASP A 50 6.56 10.35 -10.37
C ASP A 50 5.15 10.82 -9.93
N CYS A 51 4.23 9.90 -9.59
CA CYS A 51 2.91 10.23 -9.05
C CYS A 51 3.00 10.99 -7.72
N GLN A 52 3.82 10.53 -6.80
CA GLN A 52 4.01 11.16 -5.49
C GLN A 52 4.57 12.59 -5.62
N ALA A 53 5.55 12.79 -6.50
CA ALA A 53 6.15 14.10 -6.75
C ALA A 53 5.15 15.13 -7.28
N ASP A 54 4.18 14.68 -8.08
CA ASP A 54 3.14 15.55 -8.66
C ASP A 54 1.83 15.56 -7.84
N GLY A 55 1.79 14.90 -6.68
CA GLY A 55 0.60 14.83 -5.83
C GLY A 55 -0.59 14.14 -6.54
N MET A 56 -0.31 13.14 -7.37
CA MET A 56 -1.33 12.32 -8.03
C MET A 56 -1.85 11.28 -7.05
N ARG A 57 -3.17 11.14 -6.93
CA ARG A 57 -3.77 10.03 -6.18
C ARG A 57 -3.37 8.71 -6.83
N THR A 58 -2.83 7.80 -6.04
CA THR A 58 -2.19 6.59 -6.54
C THR A 58 -2.75 5.35 -5.85
N GLY A 59 -3.29 4.43 -6.63
CA GLY A 59 -3.60 3.07 -6.21
C GLY A 59 -2.55 2.07 -6.68
N ALA A 60 -2.69 0.83 -6.26
CA ALA A 60 -1.83 -0.25 -6.71
C ALA A 60 -2.62 -1.53 -6.98
N TYR A 61 -2.06 -2.45 -7.76
CA TYR A 61 -2.60 -3.80 -7.87
C TYR A 61 -1.52 -4.86 -7.97
N ILE A 62 -1.86 -6.07 -7.53
CA ILE A 62 -1.08 -7.27 -7.77
C ILE A 62 -1.84 -8.20 -8.69
N PHE A 63 -1.21 -8.62 -9.79
CA PHE A 63 -1.73 -9.68 -10.65
C PHE A 63 -1.46 -11.04 -10.00
N LEU A 64 -2.51 -11.78 -9.65
CA LEU A 64 -2.41 -13.13 -9.08
C LEU A 64 -2.09 -14.14 -10.18
N THR A 65 -0.89 -14.74 -10.14
CA THR A 65 -0.37 -15.58 -11.22
C THR A 65 -0.98 -16.98 -11.28
N HIS A 66 -0.66 -17.70 -12.38
CA HIS A 66 -1.13 -19.06 -12.62
C HIS A 66 -0.80 -20.06 -11.50
N HIS A 67 0.22 -19.82 -10.69
CA HIS A 67 0.51 -20.67 -9.53
C HIS A 67 -0.63 -20.68 -8.51
N TYR A 68 -1.36 -19.55 -8.40
CA TYR A 68 -2.54 -19.47 -7.57
C TYR A 68 -3.71 -20.30 -8.12
N TYR A 69 -3.86 -20.40 -9.43
CA TYR A 69 -4.99 -21.05 -10.09
C TYR A 69 -4.75 -22.54 -10.39
N ASN A 70 -3.67 -22.86 -11.10
CA ASN A 70 -3.51 -24.17 -11.76
C ASN A 70 -2.78 -25.23 -10.93
N LYS A 71 -1.77 -24.83 -10.14
CA LYS A 71 -0.99 -25.81 -9.37
C LYS A 71 -1.67 -26.31 -8.13
N ASN A 72 -2.81 -25.71 -7.78
CA ASN A 72 -3.49 -26.06 -6.55
C ASN A 72 -4.48 -27.20 -6.73
N ASP A 73 -4.86 -27.57 -7.96
CA ASP A 73 -5.83 -28.63 -8.28
C ASP A 73 -7.06 -28.65 -7.34
N GLY A 74 -7.53 -27.45 -6.91
CA GLY A 74 -8.59 -27.28 -5.91
C GLY A 74 -8.11 -27.34 -4.45
N ASP A 75 -6.82 -27.46 -4.18
CA ASP A 75 -6.29 -27.41 -2.80
C ASP A 75 -6.26 -25.97 -2.26
N VAL A 76 -7.21 -25.64 -1.40
CA VAL A 76 -7.36 -24.33 -0.77
C VAL A 76 -6.13 -23.95 0.08
N ASN A 77 -5.46 -24.91 0.74
CA ASN A 77 -4.31 -24.61 1.58
C ASN A 77 -3.08 -24.29 0.76
N ALA A 78 -2.90 -24.98 -0.38
CA ALA A 78 -1.86 -24.65 -1.33
C ALA A 78 -2.09 -23.26 -1.95
N ALA A 79 -3.32 -22.95 -2.33
CA ALA A 79 -3.72 -21.62 -2.82
C ALA A 79 -3.45 -20.52 -1.79
N ARG A 80 -3.84 -20.75 -0.53
CA ARG A 80 -3.58 -19.84 0.60
C ARG A 80 -2.08 -19.56 0.77
N THR A 81 -1.26 -20.61 0.75
CA THR A 81 0.19 -20.49 0.89
C THR A 81 0.79 -19.61 -0.22
N ILE A 82 0.34 -19.77 -1.46
CA ILE A 82 0.81 -18.99 -2.60
C ILE A 82 0.31 -17.54 -2.48
N MET A 83 -0.94 -17.32 -2.11
CA MET A 83 -1.51 -15.99 -1.90
C MET A 83 -0.74 -15.22 -0.84
N HIS A 84 -0.42 -15.84 0.30
CA HIS A 84 0.38 -15.19 1.34
C HIS A 84 1.77 -14.78 0.85
N LYS A 85 2.44 -15.60 0.04
CA LYS A 85 3.72 -15.22 -0.58
C LYS A 85 3.58 -14.03 -1.52
N HIS A 86 2.49 -13.96 -2.29
CA HIS A 86 2.19 -12.81 -3.13
C HIS A 86 1.98 -11.54 -2.30
N LEU A 87 1.26 -11.67 -1.18
CA LEU A 87 1.03 -10.53 -0.27
C LEU A 87 2.30 -10.09 0.47
N ASP A 88 3.18 -11.02 0.87
CA ASP A 88 4.48 -10.67 1.47
C ASP A 88 5.26 -9.75 0.53
N VAL A 89 5.39 -10.16 -0.73
CA VAL A 89 6.09 -9.38 -1.77
C VAL A 89 5.38 -8.06 -2.04
N LEU A 90 4.04 -8.06 -2.13
CA LEU A 90 3.26 -6.86 -2.37
C LEU A 90 3.47 -5.83 -1.26
N LEU A 91 3.35 -6.22 0.00
CA LEU A 91 3.48 -5.34 1.15
C LEU A 91 4.88 -4.71 1.24
N GLU A 92 5.93 -5.50 1.00
CA GLU A 92 7.31 -5.00 0.90
C GLU A 92 7.47 -3.96 -0.22
N ILE A 93 6.87 -4.20 -1.38
CA ILE A 93 6.92 -3.29 -2.54
C ILE A 93 6.19 -1.97 -2.25
N LEU A 94 5.06 -2.01 -1.54
CA LEU A 94 4.21 -0.83 -1.30
C LEU A 94 4.74 0.08 -0.20
N GLU A 95 5.62 -0.41 0.66
CA GLU A 95 6.13 0.36 1.80
C GLU A 95 6.77 1.69 1.34
N GLY A 96 6.31 2.80 1.92
CA GLY A 96 6.83 4.15 1.62
C GLY A 96 6.54 4.66 0.20
N ARG A 97 5.63 4.04 -0.58
CA ARG A 97 5.36 4.40 -1.99
C ARG A 97 4.22 5.40 -2.19
N GLY A 98 3.66 5.95 -1.13
CA GLY A 98 2.62 6.98 -1.24
C GLY A 98 1.32 6.48 -1.88
N ILE A 99 0.92 5.24 -1.56
CA ILE A 99 -0.37 4.71 -2.02
C ILE A 99 -1.49 5.37 -1.23
N THR A 100 -2.31 6.15 -1.92
CA THR A 100 -3.37 7.00 -1.36
C THR A 100 -4.77 6.59 -1.83
N SER A 101 -4.88 5.56 -2.67
CA SER A 101 -6.11 4.96 -3.12
C SER A 101 -6.14 3.48 -2.73
N TRP A 102 -6.95 2.66 -3.38
CA TRP A 102 -7.04 1.24 -3.04
C TRP A 102 -5.85 0.41 -3.52
N VAL A 103 -5.74 -0.79 -2.93
CA VAL A 103 -4.84 -1.86 -3.39
C VAL A 103 -5.69 -3.03 -3.87
N ALA A 104 -5.61 -3.34 -5.16
CA ALA A 104 -6.43 -4.34 -5.80
C ALA A 104 -5.76 -5.72 -5.86
N LEU A 105 -6.54 -6.75 -5.55
CA LEU A 105 -6.24 -8.16 -5.80
C LEU A 105 -6.79 -8.50 -7.18
N ASP A 106 -5.93 -8.53 -8.19
CA ASP A 106 -6.32 -8.75 -9.57
C ASP A 106 -6.44 -10.24 -9.88
N GLN A 107 -7.67 -10.68 -10.14
CA GLN A 107 -8.04 -12.04 -10.47
C GLN A 107 -8.44 -12.18 -11.93
N GLU A 108 -7.48 -12.58 -12.75
CA GLU A 108 -7.68 -12.90 -14.17
C GLU A 108 -7.07 -14.26 -14.52
N LEU A 109 -7.59 -14.92 -15.54
CA LEU A 109 -6.96 -16.10 -16.13
C LEU A 109 -6.14 -15.73 -17.35
N GLU A 110 -4.90 -16.15 -17.34
CA GLU A 110 -4.10 -16.19 -18.56
C GLU A 110 -4.53 -17.35 -19.47
N LYS A 111 -4.17 -17.25 -20.75
CA LYS A 111 -4.53 -18.28 -21.74
C LYS A 111 -4.11 -19.68 -21.28
N GLY A 112 -5.06 -20.58 -21.22
CA GLY A 112 -4.83 -21.98 -20.85
C GLY A 112 -4.89 -22.28 -19.36
N GLN A 113 -5.23 -21.26 -18.54
CA GLN A 113 -5.45 -21.45 -17.10
C GLN A 113 -6.91 -21.76 -16.78
N THR A 114 -7.13 -22.41 -15.63
CA THR A 114 -8.45 -22.70 -15.08
C THR A 114 -8.48 -22.37 -13.59
N MET A 115 -9.63 -21.97 -13.07
CA MET A 115 -9.87 -21.79 -11.65
C MET A 115 -10.45 -23.08 -11.09
N ALA A 116 -9.69 -23.78 -10.25
CA ALA A 116 -10.12 -25.04 -9.62
C ALA A 116 -10.90 -24.82 -8.32
N LEU A 117 -10.70 -23.69 -7.62
CA LEU A 117 -11.40 -23.36 -6.39
C LEU A 117 -12.87 -23.08 -6.62
N ALA A 118 -13.74 -23.55 -5.72
CA ALA A 118 -15.14 -23.14 -5.69
C ALA A 118 -15.28 -21.64 -5.36
N PRO A 119 -16.37 -20.97 -5.78
CA PRO A 119 -16.57 -19.54 -5.51
C PRO A 119 -16.46 -19.17 -4.03
N ALA A 120 -17.04 -19.97 -3.13
CA ALA A 120 -16.96 -19.72 -1.69
C ALA A 120 -15.53 -19.85 -1.14
N GLU A 121 -14.75 -20.81 -1.62
CA GLU A 121 -13.35 -21.01 -1.23
C GLU A 121 -12.48 -19.85 -1.72
N ASN A 122 -12.67 -19.44 -2.98
CA ASN A 122 -11.99 -18.29 -3.56
C ASN A 122 -12.31 -17.01 -2.79
N THR A 123 -13.58 -16.78 -2.46
CA THR A 123 -14.01 -15.61 -1.70
C THR A 123 -13.44 -15.59 -0.29
N ALA A 124 -13.35 -16.74 0.38
CA ALA A 124 -12.74 -16.84 1.70
C ALA A 124 -11.26 -16.42 1.66
N LEU A 125 -10.50 -16.85 0.63
CA LEU A 125 -9.10 -16.44 0.44
C LEU A 125 -8.98 -14.94 0.12
N LEU A 126 -9.87 -14.40 -0.70
CA LEU A 126 -9.89 -12.96 -1.00
C LEU A 126 -10.18 -12.12 0.26
N ASN A 127 -11.10 -12.58 1.11
CA ASN A 127 -11.40 -11.92 2.38
C ASN A 127 -10.19 -11.95 3.33
N GLU A 128 -9.48 -13.07 3.39
CA GLU A 128 -8.23 -13.21 4.16
C GLU A 128 -7.14 -12.26 3.63
N ALA A 129 -6.98 -12.19 2.31
CA ALA A 129 -6.05 -11.25 1.68
C ALA A 129 -6.43 -9.79 1.92
N ALA A 130 -7.72 -9.45 1.79
CA ALA A 130 -8.24 -8.12 2.05
C ALA A 130 -8.04 -7.70 3.52
N GLN A 131 -8.25 -8.63 4.46
CA GLN A 131 -8.00 -8.37 5.88
C GLN A 131 -6.52 -8.04 6.12
N ARG A 132 -5.61 -8.79 5.51
CA ARG A 132 -4.18 -8.56 5.66
C ARG A 132 -3.74 -7.21 5.08
N LEU A 133 -4.33 -6.78 3.95
CA LEU A 133 -4.11 -5.44 3.40
C LEU A 133 -4.60 -4.33 4.34
N ARG A 134 -5.78 -4.51 4.98
CA ARG A 134 -6.28 -3.56 5.99
C ARG A 134 -5.37 -3.46 7.21
N GLU A 135 -4.89 -4.60 7.71
CA GLU A 135 -3.96 -4.65 8.84
C GLU A 135 -2.64 -3.92 8.54
N ALA A 136 -2.24 -3.90 7.27
CA ALA A 136 -1.10 -3.12 6.78
C ALA A 136 -1.44 -1.65 6.44
N GLY A 137 -2.68 -1.19 6.70
CA GLY A 137 -3.11 0.19 6.50
C GLY A 137 -3.56 0.53 5.07
N TYR A 138 -3.79 -0.47 4.21
CA TYR A 138 -4.28 -0.25 2.85
C TYR A 138 -5.78 -0.52 2.73
N THR A 139 -6.44 0.18 1.81
CA THR A 139 -7.83 -0.07 1.45
C THR A 139 -7.89 -1.14 0.35
N PRO A 140 -8.36 -2.37 0.63
CA PRO A 140 -8.38 -3.43 -0.36
C PRO A 140 -9.59 -3.33 -1.29
N CYS A 141 -9.41 -3.78 -2.54
CA CYS A 141 -10.50 -4.17 -3.42
C CYS A 141 -10.13 -5.42 -4.24
N VAL A 142 -11.10 -6.02 -4.90
CA VAL A 142 -10.87 -7.12 -5.86
C VAL A 142 -11.12 -6.60 -7.26
N TYR A 143 -10.12 -6.77 -8.16
CA TYR A 143 -10.33 -6.55 -9.59
C TYR A 143 -10.56 -7.88 -10.30
N CYS A 144 -11.55 -7.88 -11.20
CA CYS A 144 -11.80 -8.96 -12.15
C CYS A 144 -12.79 -8.50 -13.23
N SER A 145 -13.04 -9.35 -14.24
CA SER A 145 -14.13 -9.09 -15.16
C SER A 145 -15.52 -9.25 -14.52
N ALA A 146 -16.54 -8.54 -15.01
CA ALA A 146 -17.92 -8.67 -14.52
C ALA A 146 -18.46 -10.12 -14.64
N SER A 147 -18.02 -10.87 -15.65
CA SER A 147 -18.39 -12.30 -15.80
C SER A 147 -17.72 -13.19 -14.77
N TRP A 148 -16.48 -12.88 -14.40
CA TRP A 148 -15.75 -13.57 -13.33
C TRP A 148 -16.43 -13.35 -11.98
N ALA A 149 -16.75 -12.09 -11.66
CA ALA A 149 -17.45 -11.74 -10.43
C ALA A 149 -18.76 -12.55 -10.25
N GLN A 150 -19.54 -12.71 -11.32
CA GLN A 150 -20.77 -13.49 -11.28
C GLN A 150 -20.58 -15.01 -11.08
N SER A 151 -19.44 -15.56 -11.49
CA SER A 151 -19.25 -17.01 -11.59
C SER A 151 -18.22 -17.57 -10.63
N ARG A 152 -17.34 -16.74 -10.07
CA ARG A 152 -16.15 -17.16 -9.32
C ARG A 152 -16.01 -16.50 -7.95
N ILE A 153 -16.89 -15.57 -7.61
CA ILE A 153 -16.90 -14.86 -6.34
C ILE A 153 -18.30 -14.92 -5.75
N ASP A 154 -18.39 -15.29 -4.48
CA ASP A 154 -19.60 -15.10 -3.70
C ASP A 154 -19.64 -13.62 -3.24
N MET A 155 -20.38 -12.81 -4.00
CA MET A 155 -20.44 -11.38 -3.80
C MET A 155 -21.10 -11.00 -2.47
N ASP A 156 -21.98 -11.83 -1.93
CA ASP A 156 -22.64 -11.56 -0.64
C ASP A 156 -21.67 -11.78 0.53
N ALA A 157 -20.77 -12.75 0.39
CA ALA A 157 -19.77 -13.08 1.39
C ALA A 157 -18.48 -12.24 1.27
N LEU A 158 -18.25 -11.56 0.14
CA LEU A 158 -17.06 -10.74 -0.06
C LEU A 158 -17.07 -9.50 0.84
N THR A 159 -15.97 -9.26 1.59
CA THR A 159 -15.87 -8.20 2.61
C THR A 159 -15.23 -6.90 2.12
N CYS A 160 -14.78 -6.83 0.89
CA CYS A 160 -14.21 -5.63 0.28
C CYS A 160 -14.95 -5.25 -1.00
N PRO A 161 -14.81 -3.99 -1.47
CA PRO A 161 -15.36 -3.55 -2.75
C PRO A 161 -14.73 -4.28 -3.93
N VAL A 162 -15.37 -4.12 -5.10
CA VAL A 162 -14.88 -4.66 -6.37
C VAL A 162 -14.67 -3.56 -7.40
N TRP A 163 -13.59 -3.68 -8.16
CA TRP A 163 -13.28 -2.94 -9.37
C TRP A 163 -13.44 -3.89 -10.54
N LEU A 164 -14.45 -3.64 -11.41
CA LEU A 164 -14.85 -4.61 -12.43
C LEU A 164 -14.54 -4.12 -13.84
N ALA A 165 -13.94 -5.00 -14.65
CA ALA A 165 -13.77 -4.77 -16.08
C ALA A 165 -15.01 -5.21 -16.85
N TYR A 166 -15.54 -4.30 -17.67
CA TYR A 166 -16.57 -4.59 -18.65
C TYR A 166 -16.55 -3.57 -19.80
N TYR A 167 -16.11 -4.01 -20.96
CA TYR A 167 -16.02 -3.20 -22.17
C TYR A 167 -17.34 -3.34 -22.96
N TYR A 168 -18.28 -2.42 -22.76
CA TYR A 168 -19.61 -2.56 -23.33
C TYR A 168 -19.79 -1.87 -24.67
N ALA A 169 -18.93 -0.94 -25.06
CA ALA A 169 -18.90 -0.28 -26.35
C ALA A 169 -17.66 -0.69 -27.13
N ASP A 170 -17.49 -0.10 -28.33
CA ASP A 170 -16.29 -0.38 -29.13
C ASP A 170 -15.04 0.01 -28.32
N PRO A 171 -14.21 -0.95 -27.91
CA PRO A 171 -13.01 -0.64 -27.15
C PRO A 171 -11.98 0.16 -27.96
N ASN A 172 -12.21 0.34 -29.27
CA ASN A 172 -11.38 1.12 -30.17
C ASN A 172 -11.84 2.56 -30.31
N ASP A 173 -12.98 2.95 -29.71
CA ASP A 173 -13.46 4.33 -29.77
C ASP A 173 -12.67 5.18 -28.73
N PRO A 174 -11.79 6.09 -29.22
CA PRO A 174 -10.99 6.94 -28.32
C PRO A 174 -11.83 8.02 -27.63
N ASP A 175 -13.00 8.34 -28.14
CA ASP A 175 -13.90 9.38 -27.60
C ASP A 175 -14.88 8.78 -26.58
N PHE A 176 -14.75 7.51 -26.26
CA PHE A 176 -15.58 6.78 -25.31
C PHE A 176 -15.44 7.23 -23.83
N ASP A 177 -14.62 8.24 -23.58
CA ASP A 177 -14.43 8.83 -22.25
C ASP A 177 -15.70 9.50 -21.68
N ASP A 178 -16.65 9.87 -22.53
CA ASP A 178 -17.98 10.38 -22.14
C ASP A 178 -18.99 9.27 -21.87
N CYS A 179 -18.50 8.08 -21.59
CA CYS A 179 -19.32 6.93 -21.29
C CYS A 179 -20.38 7.25 -20.24
N ALA A 180 -21.59 6.83 -20.57
CA ALA A 180 -22.71 6.83 -19.64
C ALA A 180 -22.32 6.24 -18.28
N SER A 181 -22.98 6.66 -17.21
CA SER A 181 -22.81 6.00 -15.91
C SER A 181 -23.18 4.52 -16.03
N ILE A 182 -22.63 3.66 -15.17
CA ILE A 182 -22.94 2.23 -15.20
C ILE A 182 -24.45 1.95 -15.12
N GLY A 183 -25.23 2.82 -14.49
CA GLY A 183 -26.69 2.74 -14.42
C GLY A 183 -27.40 2.89 -15.78
N GLU A 184 -26.75 3.50 -16.76
CA GLU A 184 -27.28 3.69 -18.13
C GLU A 184 -26.87 2.56 -19.09
N VAL A 185 -26.02 1.62 -18.63
CA VAL A 185 -25.58 0.46 -19.41
C VAL A 185 -26.59 -0.67 -19.29
N HIS A 186 -27.58 -0.72 -20.18
CA HIS A 186 -28.71 -1.66 -20.14
C HIS A 186 -28.41 -3.07 -20.66
N THR A 187 -27.17 -3.54 -20.55
CA THR A 187 -26.77 -4.91 -20.85
C THR A 187 -26.93 -5.83 -19.62
N LYS A 188 -26.73 -7.15 -19.79
CA LYS A 188 -26.74 -8.10 -18.68
C LYS A 188 -25.72 -7.71 -17.60
N TYR A 189 -24.48 -7.44 -18.02
CA TYR A 189 -23.41 -7.12 -17.06
C TYR A 189 -23.52 -5.70 -16.53
N GLY A 190 -23.98 -4.72 -17.34
CA GLY A 190 -24.23 -3.36 -16.85
C GLY A 190 -25.26 -3.34 -15.72
N ARG A 191 -26.40 -4.05 -15.89
CA ARG A 191 -27.42 -4.18 -14.83
C ARG A 191 -26.88 -4.89 -13.59
N TYR A 192 -26.07 -5.94 -13.78
CA TYR A 192 -25.43 -6.61 -12.67
C TYR A 192 -24.49 -5.67 -11.89
N MET A 193 -23.60 -4.97 -12.58
CA MET A 193 -22.68 -4.03 -11.94
C MET A 193 -23.43 -2.90 -11.23
N ALA A 194 -24.47 -2.35 -11.84
CA ALA A 194 -25.31 -1.32 -11.23
C ALA A 194 -26.04 -1.84 -9.96
N SER A 195 -26.38 -3.13 -9.89
CA SER A 195 -27.01 -3.73 -8.71
C SER A 195 -26.09 -3.92 -7.52
N LEU A 196 -24.76 -3.81 -7.71
CA LEU A 196 -23.79 -3.93 -6.63
C LEU A 196 -23.75 -2.69 -5.71
N GLY A 197 -24.30 -1.55 -6.18
CA GLY A 197 -24.33 -0.32 -5.39
C GLY A 197 -22.94 0.07 -4.88
N ASP A 198 -22.81 0.38 -3.59
CA ASP A 198 -21.57 0.80 -2.95
C ASP A 198 -20.46 -0.28 -2.92
N LYS A 199 -20.79 -1.51 -3.28
CA LYS A 199 -19.79 -2.58 -3.43
C LYS A 199 -18.98 -2.41 -4.70
N LEU A 200 -19.47 -1.69 -5.72
CA LEU A 200 -18.72 -1.35 -6.93
C LEU A 200 -17.88 -0.09 -6.71
N CYS A 201 -16.58 -0.24 -6.49
CA CYS A 201 -15.67 0.90 -6.28
C CYS A 201 -15.08 1.45 -7.58
N GLY A 202 -15.07 0.67 -8.66
CA GLY A 202 -14.56 1.10 -9.96
C GLY A 202 -15.06 0.27 -11.12
N TRP A 203 -14.99 0.86 -12.30
CA TRP A 203 -15.33 0.23 -13.57
C TRP A 203 -14.26 0.52 -14.62
N GLN A 204 -13.49 -0.51 -15.01
CA GLN A 204 -12.61 -0.43 -16.16
C GLN A 204 -13.43 -0.59 -17.44
N PHE A 205 -13.64 0.51 -18.15
CA PHE A 205 -14.56 0.57 -19.28
C PHE A 205 -13.88 0.55 -20.65
N GLY A 206 -12.58 0.82 -20.72
CA GLY A 206 -11.82 0.87 -21.96
C GLY A 206 -10.37 0.44 -21.79
N ARG A 207 -9.73 -0.03 -22.87
CA ARG A 207 -8.36 -0.52 -22.87
C ARG A 207 -7.55 -0.20 -24.12
N ILE A 208 -8.15 0.48 -25.09
CA ILE A 208 -7.51 0.75 -26.38
C ILE A 208 -7.54 2.24 -26.64
N GLY A 209 -6.45 2.77 -27.23
CA GLY A 209 -6.32 4.19 -27.55
C GLY A 209 -5.94 5.05 -26.34
N CYS A 210 -5.97 6.34 -26.51
CA CYS A 210 -5.83 7.41 -25.51
C CYS A 210 -4.48 7.50 -24.80
N GLY A 211 -3.51 6.63 -25.04
CA GLY A 211 -2.24 6.63 -24.31
C GLY A 211 -1.52 7.97 -24.30
N GLY A 212 -1.35 8.58 -25.48
CA GLY A 212 -0.71 9.90 -25.60
C GLY A 212 -1.50 11.02 -24.89
N ARG A 213 -2.83 10.95 -24.88
CA ARG A 213 -3.71 11.90 -24.17
C ARG A 213 -3.44 11.89 -22.66
N TYR A 214 -3.20 10.71 -22.10
CA TYR A 214 -2.98 10.54 -20.67
C TYR A 214 -1.48 10.41 -20.28
N GLY A 215 -0.59 10.88 -21.15
CA GLY A 215 0.84 10.97 -20.83
C GLY A 215 1.57 9.63 -20.74
N VAL A 216 0.99 8.53 -21.27
CA VAL A 216 1.67 7.24 -21.31
C VAL A 216 2.38 7.00 -22.63
N GLY A 217 3.55 6.36 -22.58
CA GLY A 217 4.41 6.11 -23.77
C GLY A 217 3.96 4.90 -24.61
N SER A 218 2.70 4.51 -24.54
CA SER A 218 2.08 3.50 -25.41
C SER A 218 0.84 4.07 -26.10
N ALA A 219 0.43 3.46 -27.22
CA ALA A 219 -0.81 3.88 -27.90
C ALA A 219 -2.06 3.61 -27.06
N ASN A 220 -2.00 2.61 -26.20
CA ASN A 220 -3.13 2.12 -25.41
C ASN A 220 -2.92 2.33 -23.93
N VAL A 221 -4.02 2.64 -23.22
CA VAL A 221 -4.10 2.70 -21.76
C VAL A 221 -5.47 2.21 -21.31
N ASP A 222 -5.50 1.52 -20.19
CA ASP A 222 -6.73 1.10 -19.53
C ASP A 222 -7.36 2.30 -18.82
N ARG A 223 -8.69 2.46 -18.99
CA ARG A 223 -9.47 3.63 -18.54
C ARG A 223 -10.56 3.22 -17.60
N ASP A 224 -10.71 4.01 -16.53
CA ASP A 224 -11.52 3.67 -15.39
C ASP A 224 -12.48 4.78 -15.00
N TRP A 225 -13.67 4.41 -14.54
CA TRP A 225 -14.48 5.22 -13.64
C TRP A 225 -14.28 4.74 -12.21
N ILE A 226 -13.90 5.65 -11.34
CA ILE A 226 -13.69 5.45 -9.91
C ILE A 226 -14.93 5.98 -9.20
N TYR A 227 -15.67 5.14 -8.50
CA TYR A 227 -16.89 5.52 -7.75
C TYR A 227 -16.66 5.71 -6.27
N PHE A 228 -15.64 5.06 -5.74
CA PHE A 228 -15.23 5.18 -4.36
C PHE A 228 -13.76 5.58 -4.32
N GLN A 229 -13.51 6.71 -3.73
CA GLN A 229 -12.15 7.06 -3.32
C GLN A 229 -12.08 6.81 -1.82
N PRO A 230 -11.11 6.02 -1.33
CA PRO A 230 -10.86 5.93 0.10
C PRO A 230 -10.69 7.35 0.61
N ASP A 231 -11.52 7.70 1.54
CA ASP A 231 -11.90 9.02 1.99
C ASP A 231 -10.85 10.11 1.77
N ASP A 232 -11.29 11.19 1.10
CA ASP A 232 -10.82 12.53 1.41
C ASP A 232 -11.20 12.94 2.86
N GLU A 233 -12.05 12.18 3.52
CA GLU A 233 -12.31 12.08 4.95
C GLU A 233 -11.40 11.05 5.67
N LYS A 234 -10.17 10.87 5.26
CA LYS A 234 -9.17 10.81 6.32
C LYS A 234 -9.26 12.22 6.91
N GLU A 235 -9.89 12.37 8.07
CA GLU A 235 -9.60 13.49 8.97
C GLU A 235 -8.12 13.76 8.77
N GLU A 236 -7.78 14.92 8.19
CA GLU A 236 -6.38 15.31 8.06
C GLU A 236 -5.82 15.02 9.43
N LEU A 237 -4.91 14.05 9.51
CA LEU A 237 -4.31 13.69 10.80
C LEU A 237 -3.93 15.02 11.41
N PRO A 238 -4.45 15.38 12.60
CA PRO A 238 -4.20 16.69 13.17
C PRO A 238 -2.73 17.00 12.97
N MET A 239 -2.41 18.17 12.44
CA MET A 239 -1.02 18.47 12.06
C MET A 239 -0.23 18.57 13.36
N PHE A 240 0.32 17.43 13.80
CA PHE A 240 1.13 17.34 14.99
C PHE A 240 2.46 18.04 14.75
N THR A 241 2.80 18.96 15.63
CA THR A 241 4.04 19.74 15.57
C THR A 241 5.10 19.18 16.51
N SER A 242 4.69 18.50 17.60
CA SER A 242 5.58 17.82 18.51
C SER A 242 6.07 16.49 17.93
N ASP A 243 7.28 16.08 18.26
CA ASP A 243 7.81 14.75 17.97
C ASP A 243 7.26 13.67 18.91
N THR A 244 6.46 14.06 19.89
CA THR A 244 5.87 13.20 20.91
C THR A 244 4.36 13.40 20.97
N LEU A 245 3.61 12.32 21.08
CA LEU A 245 2.15 12.32 21.12
C LEU A 245 1.64 11.82 22.47
N LYS A 246 0.54 12.41 22.93
CA LYS A 246 -0.29 11.91 24.02
C LYS A 246 -1.57 11.31 23.46
N ILE A 247 -1.81 10.05 23.76
CA ILE A 247 -2.87 9.24 23.17
C ILE A 247 -3.80 8.75 24.28
N GLY A 248 -5.09 8.90 24.07
CA GLY A 248 -6.08 8.38 25.01
C GLY A 248 -7.37 9.19 25.12
N PRO A 249 -8.23 8.83 26.08
CA PRO A 249 -8.01 7.78 27.10
C PRO A 249 -7.94 6.36 26.50
N VAL A 250 -7.04 5.51 27.00
CA VAL A 250 -6.76 4.18 26.47
C VAL A 250 -7.28 3.07 27.39
N SER A 251 -7.94 2.06 26.82
CA SER A 251 -8.21 0.80 27.49
C SER A 251 -6.93 -0.05 27.62
N THR A 252 -6.96 -1.11 28.42
CA THR A 252 -5.84 -2.05 28.53
C THR A 252 -5.47 -2.70 27.19
N GLY A 253 -6.48 -3.01 26.36
CA GLY A 253 -6.26 -3.60 25.03
C GLY A 253 -5.66 -2.60 24.03
N ASP A 254 -6.17 -1.37 24.02
CA ASP A 254 -5.67 -0.30 23.14
C ASP A 254 -4.22 0.07 23.51
N ARG A 255 -3.93 0.15 24.82
CA ARG A 255 -2.57 0.39 25.34
C ARG A 255 -1.58 -0.66 24.83
N ALA A 256 -1.97 -1.94 24.86
CA ALA A 256 -1.15 -3.01 24.32
C ALA A 256 -0.91 -2.86 22.81
N ALA A 257 -1.94 -2.51 22.05
CA ALA A 257 -1.85 -2.31 20.61
C ALA A 257 -0.93 -1.14 20.23
N ILE A 258 -1.03 0.00 20.95
CA ILE A 258 -0.13 1.15 20.75
C ILE A 258 1.32 0.82 21.12
N ARG A 259 1.55 0.11 22.23
CA ARG A 259 2.91 -0.33 22.63
C ARG A 259 3.54 -1.26 21.61
N THR A 260 2.80 -2.24 21.12
CA THR A 260 3.31 -3.17 20.09
C THR A 260 3.75 -2.41 18.83
N LEU A 261 2.96 -1.40 18.41
CA LEU A 261 3.37 -0.57 17.27
C LEU A 261 4.62 0.26 17.59
N ALA A 262 4.67 0.92 18.75
CA ALA A 262 5.80 1.73 19.16
C ALA A 262 7.09 0.90 19.26
N GLU A 263 7.02 -0.32 19.81
CA GLU A 263 8.13 -1.29 19.85
C GLU A 263 8.60 -1.66 18.45
N GLY A 264 7.68 -1.92 17.51
CA GLY A 264 8.00 -2.20 16.10
C GLY A 264 8.71 -1.05 15.39
N LEU A 265 8.44 0.19 15.79
CA LEU A 265 9.07 1.41 15.30
C LEU A 265 10.34 1.81 16.09
N ALA A 266 10.72 1.07 17.12
CA ALA A 266 11.78 1.41 18.07
C ALA A 266 11.57 2.78 18.77
N VAL A 267 10.32 3.14 19.05
CA VAL A 267 9.90 4.39 19.70
C VAL A 267 9.51 4.10 21.14
N ALA A 268 9.85 5.01 22.07
CA ALA A 268 9.46 4.90 23.47
C ALA A 268 7.95 5.08 23.64
N ALA A 269 7.34 4.31 24.54
CA ALA A 269 5.94 4.43 24.93
C ALA A 269 5.80 4.31 26.45
N VAL A 270 5.35 5.37 27.11
CA VAL A 270 5.28 5.51 28.56
C VAL A 270 3.84 5.76 29.01
N ASP A 271 3.42 5.07 30.08
CA ASP A 271 2.09 5.27 30.66
C ASP A 271 2.01 6.59 31.45
N ASP A 272 0.92 7.33 31.23
CA ASP A 272 0.57 8.55 31.96
C ASP A 272 -0.92 8.47 32.35
N GLY A 273 -1.23 7.76 33.42
CA GLY A 273 -2.59 7.53 33.89
C GLY A 273 -3.47 6.85 32.84
N ASP A 274 -4.53 7.53 32.42
CA ASP A 274 -5.45 7.04 31.38
C ASP A 274 -4.90 7.22 29.95
N TYR A 275 -3.69 7.77 29.80
CA TYR A 275 -3.05 8.07 28.52
C TYR A 275 -1.78 7.24 28.34
N ILE A 276 -1.27 7.22 27.12
CA ILE A 276 0.06 6.74 26.78
C ILE A 276 0.80 7.83 26.01
N ILE A 277 2.02 8.14 26.43
CA ILE A 277 2.93 9.10 25.79
C ILE A 277 3.85 8.30 24.86
N VAL A 278 3.90 8.64 23.58
CA VAL A 278 4.71 7.95 22.57
C VAL A 278 5.63 8.94 21.87
N GLY A 279 6.92 8.68 21.93
CA GLY A 279 7.94 9.54 21.32
C GLY A 279 9.22 9.63 22.16
N PRO A 280 10.23 10.41 21.70
CA PRO A 280 10.23 11.19 20.46
C PRO A 280 10.31 10.30 19.21
N MET A 281 9.80 10.77 18.08
CA MET A 281 9.70 9.98 16.85
C MET A 281 9.79 10.83 15.58
N SER A 282 10.10 10.17 14.43
CA SER A 282 10.09 10.81 13.13
C SER A 282 8.67 11.21 12.69
N ALA A 283 8.55 12.10 11.70
CA ALA A 283 7.26 12.49 11.14
C ALA A 283 6.48 11.30 10.55
N GLY A 284 7.20 10.34 9.95
CA GLY A 284 6.60 9.11 9.40
C GLY A 284 6.06 8.18 10.49
N ASP A 285 6.85 7.94 11.55
CA ASP A 285 6.44 7.12 12.69
C ASP A 285 5.27 7.76 13.42
N ARG A 286 5.30 9.09 13.57
CA ARG A 286 4.21 9.87 14.17
C ARG A 286 2.89 9.68 13.42
N ALA A 287 2.93 9.75 12.09
CA ALA A 287 1.75 9.50 11.26
C ALA A 287 1.21 8.06 11.45
N ALA A 288 2.11 7.06 11.55
CA ALA A 288 1.72 5.68 11.80
C ALA A 288 1.08 5.49 13.19
N VAL A 289 1.67 6.09 14.23
CA VAL A 289 1.16 6.02 15.62
C VAL A 289 -0.18 6.75 15.74
N ALA A 290 -0.29 7.96 15.21
CA ALA A 290 -1.54 8.73 15.21
C ALA A 290 -2.65 8.01 14.42
N GLY A 291 -2.35 7.50 13.23
CA GLY A 291 -3.30 6.72 12.43
C GLY A 291 -3.81 5.48 13.17
N LYS A 292 -2.94 4.77 13.90
CA LYS A 292 -3.36 3.64 14.75
C LYS A 292 -4.26 4.08 15.89
N ALA A 293 -3.91 5.16 16.58
CA ALA A 293 -4.71 5.69 17.69
C ALA A 293 -6.11 6.11 17.23
N LEU A 294 -6.21 6.88 16.15
CA LEU A 294 -7.48 7.31 15.57
C LEU A 294 -8.30 6.13 15.04
N GLY A 295 -7.66 5.14 14.42
CA GLY A 295 -8.32 3.90 13.99
C GLY A 295 -8.88 3.04 15.15
N LEU A 296 -8.41 3.25 16.38
CA LEU A 296 -8.98 2.70 17.61
C LEU A 296 -10.04 3.62 18.26
N GLY A 297 -10.35 4.77 17.65
CA GLY A 297 -11.26 5.78 18.21
C GLY A 297 -10.68 6.55 19.38
N LEU A 298 -9.35 6.62 19.52
CA LEU A 298 -8.66 7.28 20.61
C LEU A 298 -8.34 8.74 20.25
N GLY A 299 -8.39 9.65 21.24
CA GLY A 299 -7.83 10.99 21.10
C GLY A 299 -6.32 10.92 20.91
N CYS A 300 -5.78 11.87 20.14
CA CYS A 300 -4.35 11.99 19.90
C CYS A 300 -4.00 13.49 19.84
N GLU A 301 -3.04 13.93 20.64
CA GLU A 301 -2.63 15.34 20.74
C GLU A 301 -1.11 15.47 20.85
N ASP A 302 -0.57 16.62 20.46
CA ASP A 302 0.83 16.96 20.69
C ASP A 302 1.12 16.98 22.21
N TYR A 303 2.21 16.31 22.59
CA TYR A 303 2.68 16.32 23.98
C TYR A 303 3.93 17.19 24.11
N THR A 304 3.86 18.12 25.04
CA THR A 304 5.01 18.88 25.50
C THR A 304 5.20 18.54 26.98
N ALA A 305 6.34 17.99 27.34
CA ALA A 305 6.62 17.72 28.74
C ALA A 305 6.45 19.00 29.56
N PRO A 306 5.82 18.94 30.76
CA PRO A 306 5.80 20.09 31.66
C PRO A 306 7.23 20.57 31.89
N GLU A 307 7.45 21.88 31.80
CA GLU A 307 8.74 22.45 32.24
C GLU A 307 8.96 22.02 33.68
N GLU A 308 10.08 21.36 33.96
CA GLU A 308 10.48 21.10 35.35
C GLU A 308 10.51 22.47 36.05
N PRO A 309 9.87 22.60 37.23
CA PRO A 309 9.93 23.86 37.98
C PRO A 309 11.42 24.16 38.19
N GLU A 310 11.85 25.36 37.76
CA GLU A 310 13.20 25.85 38.03
C GLU A 310 13.48 25.67 39.52
N GLU A 311 14.45 24.81 39.86
CA GLU A 311 14.93 24.74 41.24
C GLU A 311 15.36 26.15 41.65
N PRO A 312 14.95 26.61 42.85
CA PRO A 312 15.40 27.91 43.33
C PRO A 312 16.91 27.92 43.35
N GLN A 313 17.51 28.88 42.63
CA GLN A 313 18.95 29.08 42.61
C GLN A 313 19.48 29.24 44.04
N GLY A 314 19.97 28.15 44.63
CA GLY A 314 20.74 28.18 45.86
C GLY A 314 22.14 28.71 45.59
N PRO A 315 22.82 29.27 46.62
CA PRO A 315 24.11 29.93 46.42
C PRO A 315 25.16 29.01 45.80
N GLU A 316 25.89 29.55 44.83
CA GLU A 316 27.04 28.98 44.16
C GLU A 316 28.08 28.45 45.16
N ASP A 317 28.18 27.17 45.35
CA ASP A 317 29.41 26.44 45.74
C ASP A 317 29.19 24.93 45.58
N LYS A 318 29.38 24.42 44.37
CA LYS A 318 29.62 22.99 44.14
C LYS A 318 30.94 22.77 43.42
N PRO A 319 31.75 21.77 43.84
CA PRO A 319 32.97 21.42 43.12
C PRO A 319 32.63 20.94 41.69
N GLN A 320 33.35 21.43 40.73
CA GLN A 320 33.31 20.98 39.33
C GLN A 320 33.52 19.46 39.27
N GLU A 321 32.51 18.73 38.80
CA GLU A 321 32.71 17.34 38.39
C GLU A 321 33.74 17.27 37.27
N PRO A 322 34.63 16.28 37.24
CA PRO A 322 35.61 16.17 36.17
C PRO A 322 34.93 15.96 34.82
N ALA A 323 35.28 16.81 33.86
CA ALA A 323 34.81 16.71 32.49
C ALA A 323 35.04 15.27 31.96
N VAL A 324 33.98 14.60 31.54
CA VAL A 324 34.09 13.29 30.91
C VAL A 324 34.90 13.46 29.62
N ASP A 325 36.06 12.83 29.55
CA ASP A 325 36.90 12.84 28.35
C ASP A 325 36.25 11.98 27.27
N LEU A 326 35.55 12.62 26.35
CA LEU A 326 34.86 11.97 25.22
C LEU A 326 35.84 11.37 24.18
N THR A 327 37.14 11.58 24.34
CA THR A 327 38.17 11.11 23.41
C THR A 327 38.18 9.60 23.27
N GLU A 328 38.02 8.87 24.38
CA GLU A 328 37.96 7.40 24.38
C GLU A 328 36.65 6.88 23.74
N VAL A 329 35.53 7.58 23.92
CA VAL A 329 34.23 7.22 23.32
C VAL A 329 34.29 7.42 21.80
N LEU A 330 34.82 8.54 21.32
CA LEU A 330 35.03 8.81 19.90
C LEU A 330 36.01 7.82 19.26
N ALA A 331 37.07 7.43 19.96
CA ALA A 331 38.01 6.42 19.49
C ALA A 331 37.36 5.00 19.44
N ALA A 332 36.44 4.70 20.34
CA ALA A 332 35.68 3.44 20.32
C ALA A 332 34.69 3.40 19.14
N LEU A 333 33.98 4.50 18.86
CA LEU A 333 33.08 4.63 17.71
C LEU A 333 33.85 4.49 16.38
N GLY A 334 35.01 5.14 16.23
CA GLY A 334 35.84 5.00 15.03
C GLY A 334 36.36 3.56 14.82
N ARG A 335 36.59 2.78 15.89
CA ARG A 335 36.92 1.35 15.77
C ARG A 335 35.72 0.52 15.30
N ILE A 336 34.50 0.84 15.75
CA ILE A 336 33.27 0.14 15.31
C ILE A 336 33.03 0.40 13.81
N GLU A 337 33.13 1.65 13.35
CA GLU A 337 32.98 2.00 11.94
C GLU A 337 34.01 1.30 11.04
N SER A 338 35.27 1.25 11.50
CA SER A 338 36.34 0.56 10.80
C SER A 338 36.08 -0.94 10.69
N THR A 339 35.54 -1.56 11.74
CA THR A 339 35.20 -2.99 11.78
C THR A 339 34.05 -3.29 10.84
N GLN A 340 33.01 -2.47 10.82
CA GLN A 340 31.88 -2.64 9.90
C GLN A 340 32.30 -2.50 8.43
N THR A 341 33.19 -1.54 8.12
CA THR A 341 33.72 -1.36 6.77
C THR A 341 34.55 -2.57 6.33
N GLU A 342 35.37 -3.15 7.22
CA GLU A 342 36.15 -4.34 6.91
C GLU A 342 35.29 -5.59 6.72
N GLN A 343 34.25 -5.75 7.54
CA GLN A 343 33.25 -6.83 7.37
C GLN A 343 32.49 -6.69 6.05
N GLY A 344 32.14 -5.48 5.65
CA GLY A 344 31.54 -5.20 4.32
C GLY A 344 32.43 -5.63 3.17
N LYS A 345 33.73 -5.33 3.21
CA LYS A 345 34.70 -5.76 2.18
C LYS A 345 34.84 -7.29 2.15
N GLN A 346 34.88 -7.94 3.28
CA GLN A 346 34.96 -9.42 3.36
C GLN A 346 33.71 -10.08 2.80
N MET A 347 32.53 -9.52 3.05
CA MET A 347 31.28 -10.02 2.48
C MET A 347 31.26 -9.89 0.96
N THR A 348 31.68 -8.73 0.42
CA THR A 348 31.80 -8.53 -1.03
C THR A 348 32.73 -9.54 -1.67
N ALA A 349 33.92 -9.75 -1.08
CA ALA A 349 34.90 -10.72 -1.58
C ALA A 349 34.37 -12.18 -1.53
N LEU A 350 33.53 -12.51 -0.56
CA LEU A 350 32.88 -13.82 -0.47
C LEU A 350 31.82 -14.01 -1.57
N LEU A 351 31.03 -12.99 -1.82
CA LEU A 351 30.05 -12.98 -2.92
C LEU A 351 30.69 -13.13 -4.28
N ASP A 352 31.83 -12.46 -4.52
CA ASP A 352 32.60 -12.60 -5.75
C ASP A 352 33.15 -14.04 -5.94
N LYS A 353 33.63 -14.67 -4.87
CA LYS A 353 34.07 -16.05 -4.89
C LYS A 353 32.91 -17.04 -5.17
N LEU A 354 31.75 -16.80 -4.58
CA LEU A 354 30.55 -17.60 -4.85
C LEU A 354 30.09 -17.47 -6.30
N ALA A 355 30.10 -16.25 -6.84
CA ALA A 355 29.77 -16.00 -8.25
C ALA A 355 30.75 -16.68 -9.21
N ALA A 356 32.05 -16.68 -8.89
CA ALA A 356 33.07 -17.38 -9.66
C ALA A 356 32.92 -18.90 -9.61
N ALA A 357 32.60 -19.47 -8.44
CA ALA A 357 32.33 -20.89 -8.27
C ALA A 357 31.06 -21.34 -9.01
N GLY A 358 29.99 -20.53 -9.00
CA GLY A 358 28.77 -20.79 -9.77
C GLY A 358 29.04 -20.90 -11.29
N LYS A 359 29.84 -19.99 -11.83
CA LYS A 359 30.24 -20.05 -13.26
C LYS A 359 31.09 -21.27 -13.61
N ALA A 360 31.87 -21.78 -12.66
CA ALA A 360 32.71 -22.98 -12.89
C ALA A 360 31.90 -24.29 -12.84
N LEU A 361 30.67 -24.29 -12.34
CA LEU A 361 29.76 -25.45 -12.31
C LEU A 361 28.82 -25.52 -13.52
N GLU A 362 28.74 -24.44 -14.31
CA GLU A 362 27.92 -24.34 -15.53
C GLU A 362 28.71 -24.64 -16.82
N GLY A 363 30.00 -24.88 -16.75
CA GLY A 363 30.88 -25.29 -17.86
C GLY A 363 31.36 -26.72 -17.71
#